data_cffc5f375b8c93f96b7e4258a2f79cc5
#
_entry.id   cffc5f375b8c93f96b7e4258a2f79cc5
#
_cell.length_a   1.000
_cell.length_b   1.000
_cell.length_c   1.000
_cell.angle_alpha   90.00
_cell.angle_beta   90.00
_cell.angle_gamma   90.00
#
_symmetry.space_group_name_H-M   'P 1'
#
loop_
_entity.id
_entity.type
_entity.pdbx_description
1 polymer ?
#
loop_
_entity_poly.entity_id
_entity_poly.type
_entity_poly.pdbx_seq_one_letter_code
_entity_poly.pdbx_strand_id
1 'polypeptide(L)'
;MTVSKIKFLKIEVTSYNDIIKLSSINGVKTVDFFQEYSLPQNNFSSTELQILLDSEYRDSDVTIGIIDGGISDKNPFLSPHIVAREEYVDKIYQNPQHATFIASTIQYGNVLNGIPASTDYRFKFVDIVAIPNSDTKFGLTDSITEDDLMVIIEEVMEKYSSTTKIWNLSLGIEKKPCDDSMSDLGVFL
;
A
#
# COMPACT_ATOMS: atom_id res chain seq x y z
N MET A 1 -16.40 -19.41 4.26
CA MET A 1 -14.95 -19.51 4.52
C MET A 1 -14.68 -18.68 5.75
N THR A 2 -14.37 -19.29 6.88
CA THR A 2 -14.18 -18.56 8.15
C THR A 2 -12.74 -18.04 8.15
N VAL A 3 -12.57 -16.75 7.93
CA VAL A 3 -11.27 -16.09 8.10
C VAL A 3 -10.92 -16.21 9.58
N SER A 4 -9.83 -16.90 9.90
CA SER A 4 -9.35 -16.98 11.27
C SER A 4 -8.88 -15.59 11.67
N LYS A 5 -9.67 -14.89 12.50
CA LYS A 5 -9.27 -13.57 13.00
C LYS A 5 -8.04 -13.73 13.89
N ILE A 6 -6.90 -13.30 13.37
CA ILE A 6 -5.70 -13.12 14.18
C ILE A 6 -6.01 -11.99 15.15
N LYS A 7 -5.80 -12.22 16.46
CA LYS A 7 -6.00 -11.18 17.48
C LYS A 7 -4.64 -10.72 17.95
N PHE A 8 -4.38 -9.44 17.77
CA PHE A 8 -3.18 -8.77 18.27
C PHE A 8 -3.49 -8.00 19.53
N LEU A 9 -2.49 -7.91 20.40
CA LEU A 9 -2.46 -7.01 21.53
C LEU A 9 -1.16 -6.22 21.48
N LYS A 10 -1.23 -4.95 21.13
CA LYS A 10 -0.08 -4.04 21.14
C LYS A 10 0.22 -3.63 22.58
N ILE A 11 1.42 -3.89 23.06
CA ILE A 11 1.85 -3.60 24.42
C ILE A 11 3.20 -2.89 24.35
N GLU A 12 3.28 -1.76 25.04
CA GLU A 12 4.56 -1.09 25.26
C GLU A 12 5.29 -1.78 26.41
N VAL A 13 6.51 -2.24 26.18
CA VAL A 13 7.35 -2.91 27.17
C VAL A 13 8.58 -2.07 27.46
N THR A 14 8.97 -1.99 28.74
CA THR A 14 10.12 -1.20 29.19
C THR A 14 11.34 -2.04 29.50
N SER A 15 11.19 -3.35 29.56
CA SER A 15 12.29 -4.27 29.87
C SER A 15 12.15 -5.63 29.18
N TYR A 16 13.30 -6.29 28.98
CA TYR A 16 13.33 -7.67 28.47
C TYR A 16 12.57 -8.65 29.38
N ASN A 17 12.55 -8.42 30.69
CA ASN A 17 11.81 -9.26 31.63
C ASN A 17 10.30 -9.20 31.40
N ASP A 18 9.78 -8.12 30.88
CA ASP A 18 8.35 -7.99 30.56
C ASP A 18 8.00 -8.86 29.35
N ILE A 19 8.89 -8.97 28.37
CA ILE A 19 8.72 -9.87 27.21
C ILE A 19 8.64 -11.32 27.68
N ILE A 20 9.53 -11.73 28.61
CA ILE A 20 9.52 -13.09 29.20
C ILE A 20 8.20 -13.34 29.95
N LYS A 21 7.71 -12.37 30.72
CA LYS A 21 6.44 -12.50 31.44
C LYS A 21 5.27 -12.64 30.46
N LEU A 22 5.23 -11.81 29.41
CA LEU A 22 4.19 -11.88 28.39
C LEU A 22 4.17 -13.22 27.68
N SER A 23 5.34 -13.75 27.31
CA SER A 23 5.44 -15.05 26.63
C SER A 23 5.03 -16.24 27.54
N SER A 24 5.00 -16.04 28.86
CA SER A 24 4.56 -17.05 29.83
C SER A 24 3.07 -17.04 30.12
N ILE A 25 2.31 -16.06 29.61
CA ILE A 25 0.86 -15.94 29.82
C ILE A 25 0.15 -17.05 29.02
N ASN A 26 -0.73 -17.79 29.69
CA ASN A 26 -1.50 -18.83 29.02
C ASN A 26 -2.43 -18.23 27.97
N GLY A 27 -2.32 -18.73 26.73
CA GLY A 27 -3.10 -18.24 25.59
C GLY A 27 -2.33 -17.26 24.69
N VAL A 28 -1.17 -16.77 25.11
CA VAL A 28 -0.25 -16.03 24.24
C VAL A 28 0.46 -17.03 23.34
N LYS A 29 0.31 -16.87 22.04
CA LYS A 29 0.92 -17.77 21.05
C LYS A 29 2.33 -17.32 20.70
N THR A 30 2.50 -16.01 20.49
CA THR A 30 3.78 -15.42 20.09
C THR A 30 3.89 -14.03 20.72
N VAL A 31 5.10 -13.63 21.07
CA VAL A 31 5.45 -12.25 21.43
C VAL A 31 6.55 -11.84 20.47
N ASP A 32 6.28 -10.86 19.64
CA ASP A 32 7.21 -10.37 18.63
C ASP A 32 7.14 -8.85 18.52
N PHE A 33 8.12 -8.25 17.84
CA PHE A 33 8.08 -6.84 17.48
C PHE A 33 7.30 -6.66 16.19
N PHE A 34 6.50 -5.59 16.12
CA PHE A 34 5.83 -5.24 14.89
C PHE A 34 6.86 -4.97 13.79
N GLN A 35 6.58 -5.48 12.60
CA GLN A 35 7.33 -5.13 11.41
C GLN A 35 6.85 -3.77 10.91
N GLU A 36 7.76 -3.02 10.30
CA GLU A 36 7.45 -1.76 9.65
C GLU A 36 7.53 -1.93 8.14
N TYR A 37 6.56 -1.37 7.44
CA TYR A 37 6.46 -1.38 5.99
C TYR A 37 6.66 0.04 5.47
N SER A 38 7.53 0.18 4.48
CA SER A 38 7.85 1.45 3.83
C SER A 38 7.75 1.35 2.32
N LEU A 39 7.73 2.51 1.67
CA LEU A 39 7.81 2.58 0.22
C LEU A 39 9.26 2.30 -0.23
N PRO A 40 9.45 1.57 -1.34
CA PRO A 40 10.78 1.41 -1.92
C PRO A 40 11.39 2.77 -2.24
N GLN A 41 12.60 3.00 -1.73
CA GLN A 41 13.36 4.20 -2.06
C GLN A 41 13.99 4.06 -3.44
N ASN A 42 13.25 4.43 -4.47
CA ASN A 42 13.74 4.47 -5.83
C ASN A 42 13.91 5.91 -6.31
N ASN A 43 15.06 6.23 -6.85
CA ASN A 43 15.26 7.46 -7.60
C ASN A 43 14.55 7.35 -8.95
N PHE A 44 13.29 7.76 -8.98
CA PHE A 44 12.53 7.81 -10.24
C PHE A 44 13.11 8.96 -11.08
N SER A 45 13.75 8.63 -12.20
CA SER A 45 14.08 9.64 -13.21
C SER A 45 12.79 10.08 -13.89
N SER A 46 12.46 11.36 -13.80
CA SER A 46 11.38 11.94 -14.58
C SER A 46 11.81 11.99 -16.04
N THR A 47 11.43 11.01 -16.82
CA THR A 47 11.48 11.14 -18.28
C THR A 47 10.21 11.86 -18.69
N GLU A 48 10.33 13.05 -19.30
CA GLU A 48 9.21 13.72 -19.95
C GLU A 48 8.78 12.88 -21.15
N LEU A 49 7.85 11.98 -20.91
CA LEU A 49 7.17 11.26 -21.97
C LEU A 49 5.99 12.12 -22.44
N GLN A 50 6.08 12.64 -23.66
CA GLN A 50 4.89 13.07 -24.39
C GLN A 50 4.05 11.80 -24.66
N ILE A 51 3.18 11.48 -23.73
CA ILE A 51 2.16 10.45 -23.96
C ILE A 51 1.21 11.04 -25.00
N LEU A 52 1.26 10.51 -26.21
CA LEU A 52 0.30 10.82 -27.25
C LEU A 52 -1.07 10.31 -26.79
N LEU A 53 -1.92 11.22 -26.30
CA LEU A 53 -3.22 10.92 -25.72
C LEU A 53 -4.30 10.53 -26.76
N ASP A 54 -3.97 10.54 -28.03
CA ASP A 54 -4.90 10.26 -29.15
C ASP A 54 -5.15 8.77 -29.43
N SER A 55 -4.75 7.90 -28.52
CA SER A 55 -4.98 6.49 -28.70
C SER A 55 -6.39 6.08 -28.24
N GLU A 56 -7.05 5.26 -29.02
CA GLU A 56 -8.33 4.64 -28.72
C GLU A 56 -8.18 3.63 -27.55
N TYR A 57 -8.14 4.13 -26.31
CA TYR A 57 -8.21 3.28 -25.13
C TYR A 57 -9.63 2.74 -24.96
N ARG A 58 -9.73 1.50 -24.49
CA ARG A 58 -11.01 0.90 -24.09
C ARG A 58 -11.22 1.17 -22.60
N ASP A 59 -12.37 1.77 -22.27
CA ASP A 59 -12.74 1.89 -20.86
C ASP A 59 -12.94 0.49 -20.25
N SER A 60 -12.39 0.30 -19.07
CA SER A 60 -12.58 -0.92 -18.29
C SER A 60 -13.48 -0.63 -17.09
N ASP A 61 -14.33 -1.58 -16.75
CA ASP A 61 -15.08 -1.54 -15.51
C ASP A 61 -14.25 -2.05 -14.30
N VAL A 62 -13.01 -2.48 -14.56
CA VAL A 62 -12.12 -2.95 -13.50
C VAL A 62 -11.63 -1.79 -12.67
N THR A 63 -11.83 -1.91 -11.37
CA THR A 63 -11.30 -1.00 -10.37
C THR A 63 -10.16 -1.67 -9.62
N ILE A 64 -9.03 -0.98 -9.49
CA ILE A 64 -7.82 -1.45 -8.82
C ILE A 64 -7.59 -0.57 -7.58
N GLY A 65 -7.47 -1.19 -6.43
CA GLY A 65 -7.07 -0.52 -5.20
C GLY A 65 -5.54 -0.42 -5.12
N ILE A 66 -5.03 0.74 -4.71
CA ILE A 66 -3.61 0.96 -4.47
C ILE A 66 -3.46 1.45 -3.03
N ILE A 67 -2.78 0.67 -2.19
CA ILE A 67 -2.46 1.02 -0.79
C ILE A 67 -0.99 1.44 -0.76
N ASP A 68 -0.75 2.75 -0.61
CA ASP A 68 0.56 3.34 -0.84
C ASP A 68 0.65 4.75 -0.22
N GLY A 69 1.55 5.62 -0.69
CA GLY A 69 1.68 7.02 -0.29
C GLY A 69 0.72 7.99 -0.98
N GLY A 70 -0.21 7.47 -1.81
CA GLY A 70 -1.22 8.24 -2.54
C GLY A 70 -0.83 8.57 -3.98
N ILE A 71 -1.82 8.59 -4.87
CA ILE A 71 -1.66 9.02 -6.27
C ILE A 71 -1.72 10.54 -6.32
N SER A 72 -0.88 11.20 -7.13
CA SER A 72 -0.91 12.65 -7.27
C SER A 72 -2.22 13.14 -7.90
N ASP A 73 -2.94 13.98 -7.18
CA ASP A 73 -4.13 14.68 -7.65
C ASP A 73 -3.83 15.74 -8.73
N LYS A 74 -2.56 16.14 -8.81
CA LYS A 74 -2.06 17.11 -9.83
C LYS A 74 -1.68 16.42 -11.14
N ASN A 75 -1.67 15.09 -11.20
CA ASN A 75 -1.39 14.37 -12.43
C ASN A 75 -2.64 14.34 -13.33
N PRO A 76 -2.68 15.10 -14.44
CA PRO A 76 -3.89 15.23 -15.28
C PRO A 76 -4.25 13.94 -16.01
N PHE A 77 -3.32 12.99 -16.10
CA PHE A 77 -3.53 11.70 -16.77
C PHE A 77 -4.12 10.64 -15.85
N LEU A 78 -3.89 10.75 -14.54
CA LEU A 78 -4.37 9.77 -13.56
C LEU A 78 -5.57 10.28 -12.76
N SER A 79 -5.61 11.57 -12.45
CA SER A 79 -6.67 12.14 -11.60
C SER A 79 -8.11 11.84 -12.10
N PRO A 80 -8.40 11.81 -13.40
CA PRO A 80 -9.75 11.45 -13.90
C PRO A 80 -10.14 9.99 -13.64
N HIS A 81 -9.17 9.13 -13.34
CA HIS A 81 -9.36 7.71 -13.11
C HIS A 81 -9.47 7.34 -11.62
N ILE A 82 -9.21 8.27 -10.71
CA ILE A 82 -9.36 8.06 -9.27
C ILE A 82 -10.85 8.19 -8.93
N VAL A 83 -11.50 7.06 -8.65
CA VAL A 83 -12.94 7.02 -8.35
C VAL A 83 -13.24 7.14 -6.86
N ALA A 84 -12.26 6.85 -6.00
CA ALA A 84 -12.34 7.03 -4.56
C ALA A 84 -10.94 7.23 -3.97
N ARG A 85 -10.87 7.92 -2.83
CA ARG A 85 -9.64 8.15 -2.09
C ARG A 85 -9.92 8.10 -0.59
N GLU A 86 -9.07 7.38 0.13
CA GLU A 86 -9.04 7.35 1.60
C GLU A 86 -7.68 7.84 2.08
N GLU A 87 -7.70 8.72 3.06
CA GLU A 87 -6.48 9.37 3.57
C GLU A 87 -6.30 9.00 5.06
N TYR A 88 -5.36 8.13 5.35
CA TYR A 88 -4.92 7.76 6.70
C TYR A 88 -3.69 8.56 7.15
N VAL A 89 -3.16 9.37 6.24
CA VAL A 89 -1.99 10.23 6.44
C VAL A 89 -2.36 11.67 6.14
N ASP A 90 -2.03 12.59 7.03
CA ASP A 90 -2.24 14.02 6.82
C ASP A 90 -1.55 14.51 5.55
N LYS A 91 -2.19 15.41 4.80
CA LYS A 91 -1.71 15.91 3.50
C LYS A 91 -0.28 16.43 3.49
N ILE A 92 0.17 17.01 4.60
CA ILE A 92 1.52 17.55 4.73
C ILE A 92 2.60 16.45 4.77
N TYR A 93 2.21 15.22 5.08
CA TYR A 93 3.10 14.06 5.18
C TYR A 93 2.88 13.04 4.06
N GLN A 94 2.08 13.37 3.04
CA GLN A 94 1.88 12.50 1.89
C GLN A 94 3.03 12.63 0.89
N ASN A 95 3.46 11.51 0.32
CA ASN A 95 4.40 11.46 -0.79
C ASN A 95 3.81 10.67 -1.95
N PRO A 96 3.24 11.35 -2.95
CA PRO A 96 2.52 10.69 -4.03
C PRO A 96 3.42 10.10 -5.13
N GLN A 97 4.74 10.15 -5.01
CA GLN A 97 5.64 9.75 -6.10
C GLN A 97 5.51 8.27 -6.45
N HIS A 98 5.57 7.39 -5.44
CA HIS A 98 5.57 5.95 -5.65
C HIS A 98 4.21 5.45 -6.17
N ALA A 99 3.11 5.80 -5.52
CA ALA A 99 1.77 5.42 -5.97
C ALA A 99 1.45 5.95 -7.38
N THR A 100 1.88 7.19 -7.69
CA THR A 100 1.72 7.76 -9.03
C THR A 100 2.50 6.95 -10.07
N PHE A 101 3.72 6.51 -9.73
CA PHE A 101 4.50 5.64 -10.61
C PHE A 101 3.80 4.30 -10.84
N ILE A 102 3.32 3.65 -9.78
CA ILE A 102 2.57 2.37 -9.86
C ILE A 102 1.32 2.53 -10.73
N ALA A 103 0.48 3.54 -10.44
CA ALA A 103 -0.73 3.80 -11.21
C ALA A 103 -0.41 4.12 -12.69
N SER A 104 0.65 4.88 -12.96
CA SER A 104 1.10 5.16 -14.33
C SER A 104 1.55 3.89 -15.04
N THR A 105 2.26 3.01 -14.35
CA THR A 105 2.72 1.74 -14.91
C THR A 105 1.53 0.82 -15.24
N ILE A 106 0.54 0.75 -14.36
CA ILE A 106 -0.68 -0.03 -14.58
C ILE A 106 -1.46 0.54 -15.78
N GLN A 107 -1.60 1.87 -15.83
CA GLN A 107 -2.45 2.53 -16.82
C GLN A 107 -1.78 2.67 -18.19
N TYR A 108 -0.49 2.92 -18.22
CA TYR A 108 0.25 3.33 -19.43
C TYR A 108 1.50 2.48 -19.70
N GLY A 109 1.68 1.37 -18.97
CA GLY A 109 2.91 0.55 -19.04
C GLY A 109 3.23 0.06 -20.44
N ASN A 110 2.23 -0.33 -21.22
CA ASN A 110 2.43 -0.75 -22.60
C ASN A 110 2.93 0.39 -23.47
N VAL A 111 2.26 1.54 -23.42
CA VAL A 111 2.67 2.74 -24.19
C VAL A 111 4.06 3.20 -23.80
N LEU A 112 4.37 3.19 -22.51
CA LEU A 112 5.69 3.54 -21.99
C LEU A 112 6.80 2.61 -22.50
N ASN A 113 6.45 1.38 -22.86
CA ASN A 113 7.34 0.39 -23.47
C ASN A 113 7.24 0.30 -24.99
N GLY A 114 6.59 1.26 -25.65
CA GLY A 114 6.46 1.31 -27.11
C GLY A 114 5.47 0.29 -27.69
N ILE A 115 4.63 -0.32 -26.87
CA ILE A 115 3.56 -1.22 -27.29
C ILE A 115 2.35 -0.37 -27.67
N PRO A 116 1.68 -0.63 -28.83
CA PRO A 116 0.54 0.16 -29.25
C PRO A 116 -0.60 0.17 -28.23
N ALA A 117 -1.13 1.33 -27.94
CA ALA A 117 -2.19 1.57 -26.96
C ALA A 117 -3.55 0.94 -27.34
N SER A 118 -3.73 0.49 -28.59
CA SER A 118 -4.97 -0.15 -29.06
C SER A 118 -5.33 -1.43 -28.29
N THR A 119 -4.41 -1.97 -27.49
CA THR A 119 -4.62 -3.14 -26.62
C THR A 119 -4.88 -2.78 -25.18
N ASP A 120 -4.76 -1.50 -24.82
CA ASP A 120 -4.81 -1.06 -23.45
C ASP A 120 -6.23 -0.73 -22.99
N TYR A 121 -6.47 -0.99 -21.71
CA TYR A 121 -7.69 -0.65 -21.01
C TYR A 121 -7.43 0.51 -20.05
N ARG A 122 -8.40 1.39 -19.87
CA ARG A 122 -8.39 2.41 -18.84
C ARG A 122 -9.01 1.85 -17.57
N PHE A 123 -8.20 1.70 -16.54
CA PHE A 123 -8.63 1.23 -15.23
C PHE A 123 -9.12 2.39 -14.37
N LYS A 124 -9.95 2.07 -13.39
CA LYS A 124 -10.35 2.97 -12.31
C LYS A 124 -9.50 2.65 -11.08
N PHE A 125 -9.21 3.66 -10.27
CA PHE A 125 -8.39 3.49 -9.07
C PHE A 125 -9.16 3.86 -7.81
N VAL A 126 -9.03 3.03 -6.78
CA VAL A 126 -9.29 3.38 -5.39
C VAL A 126 -7.93 3.64 -4.75
N ASP A 127 -7.68 4.88 -4.38
CA ASP A 127 -6.41 5.37 -3.87
C ASP A 127 -6.43 5.43 -2.34
N ILE A 128 -5.61 4.62 -1.69
CA ILE A 128 -5.50 4.51 -0.24
C ILE A 128 -4.16 5.07 0.20
N VAL A 129 -4.20 6.25 0.82
CA VAL A 129 -3.00 6.94 1.31
C VAL A 129 -2.70 6.45 2.72
N ALA A 130 -1.89 5.42 2.84
CA ALA A 130 -1.58 4.73 4.09
C ALA A 130 -0.14 4.96 4.58
N ILE A 131 0.81 5.22 3.67
CA ILE A 131 2.23 5.32 4.01
C ILE A 131 2.65 6.79 4.06
N PRO A 132 3.15 7.27 5.23
CA PRO A 132 3.62 8.64 5.37
C PRO A 132 4.98 8.85 4.71
N ASN A 133 5.29 10.11 4.43
CA ASN A 133 6.65 10.54 4.13
C ASN A 133 7.36 10.91 5.43
N SER A 134 8.66 10.63 5.52
CA SER A 134 9.44 10.94 6.71
C SER A 134 9.49 12.45 6.97
N ASP A 135 9.29 12.83 8.23
CA ASP A 135 9.58 14.18 8.72
C ASP A 135 10.32 14.07 10.06
N THR A 136 11.63 14.18 10.00
CA THR A 136 12.50 14.05 11.18
C THR A 136 12.28 15.13 12.24
N LYS A 137 11.70 16.29 11.87
CA LYS A 137 11.39 17.36 12.83
C LYS A 137 10.25 16.99 13.76
N PHE A 138 9.32 16.16 13.29
CA PHE A 138 8.16 15.71 14.04
C PHE A 138 8.24 14.23 14.44
N GLY A 139 9.40 13.60 14.23
CA GLY A 139 9.59 12.18 14.55
C GLY A 139 8.79 11.22 13.69
N LEU A 140 8.27 11.68 12.55
CA LEU A 140 7.57 10.82 11.59
C LEU A 140 8.58 10.00 10.80
N THR A 141 8.32 8.71 10.75
CA THR A 141 9.00 7.77 9.86
C THR A 141 8.24 7.63 8.55
N ASP A 142 8.91 7.17 7.51
CA ASP A 142 8.32 6.82 6.21
C ASP A 142 7.79 5.38 6.19
N SER A 143 7.30 4.92 7.32
CA SER A 143 6.83 3.55 7.51
C SER A 143 5.49 3.51 8.26
N ILE A 144 4.82 2.39 8.13
CA ILE A 144 3.63 2.01 8.89
C ILE A 144 3.88 0.67 9.59
N THR A 145 3.38 0.51 10.81
CA THR A 145 3.49 -0.77 11.51
C THR A 145 2.52 -1.80 10.93
N GLU A 146 2.89 -3.07 11.02
CA GLU A 146 2.11 -4.17 10.43
C GLU A 146 0.67 -4.22 10.94
N ASP A 147 0.46 -3.99 12.22
CA ASP A 147 -0.86 -3.97 12.84
C ASP A 147 -1.74 -2.84 12.31
N ASP A 148 -1.20 -1.62 12.20
CA ASP A 148 -1.93 -0.48 11.64
C ASP A 148 -2.25 -0.70 10.15
N LEU A 149 -1.31 -1.27 9.38
CA LEU A 149 -1.53 -1.62 7.99
C LEU A 149 -2.64 -2.66 7.82
N MET A 150 -2.68 -3.69 8.66
CA MET A 150 -3.72 -4.73 8.62
C MET A 150 -5.10 -4.16 8.93
N VAL A 151 -5.20 -3.22 9.87
CA VAL A 151 -6.47 -2.51 10.16
C VAL A 151 -6.95 -1.73 8.93
N ILE A 152 -6.06 -0.99 8.29
CA ILE A 152 -6.40 -0.24 7.06
C ILE A 152 -6.84 -1.20 5.96
N ILE A 153 -6.11 -2.30 5.73
CA ILE A 153 -6.45 -3.29 4.71
C ILE A 153 -7.85 -3.89 4.98
N GLU A 154 -8.13 -4.31 6.22
CA GLU A 154 -9.45 -4.87 6.57
C GLU A 154 -10.57 -3.86 6.29
N GLU A 155 -10.41 -2.61 6.72
CA GLU A 155 -11.39 -1.54 6.54
C GLU A 155 -11.67 -1.25 5.05
N VAL A 156 -10.61 -1.05 4.25
CA VAL A 156 -10.78 -0.69 2.84
C VAL A 156 -11.27 -1.86 1.99
N MET A 157 -10.84 -3.08 2.30
CA MET A 157 -11.33 -4.27 1.60
C MET A 157 -12.81 -4.52 1.90
N GLU A 158 -13.26 -4.31 3.14
CA GLU A 158 -14.68 -4.40 3.48
C GLU A 158 -15.48 -3.32 2.75
N LYS A 159 -15.03 -2.06 2.83
CA LYS A 159 -15.70 -0.90 2.23
C LYS A 159 -15.85 -1.01 0.72
N TYR A 160 -14.82 -1.49 0.03
CA TYR A 160 -14.80 -1.57 -1.44
C TYR A 160 -15.01 -2.97 -1.99
N SER A 161 -15.43 -3.94 -1.17
CA SER A 161 -15.62 -5.35 -1.54
C SER A 161 -16.51 -5.59 -2.74
N SER A 162 -17.49 -4.72 -2.99
CA SER A 162 -18.41 -4.83 -4.12
C SER A 162 -17.83 -4.34 -5.45
N THR A 163 -16.87 -3.41 -5.41
CA THR A 163 -16.35 -2.72 -6.59
C THR A 163 -14.91 -3.07 -6.94
N THR A 164 -14.08 -3.40 -5.93
CA THR A 164 -12.64 -3.60 -6.09
C THR A 164 -12.25 -5.03 -5.71
N LYS A 165 -11.68 -5.77 -6.65
CA LYS A 165 -11.23 -7.15 -6.46
C LYS A 165 -9.72 -7.32 -6.58
N ILE A 166 -9.03 -6.32 -7.09
CA ILE A 166 -7.59 -6.32 -7.31
C ILE A 166 -7.00 -5.23 -6.43
N TRP A 167 -6.03 -5.60 -5.59
CA TRP A 167 -5.34 -4.68 -4.70
C TRP A 167 -3.83 -4.78 -4.94
N ASN A 168 -3.20 -3.62 -5.04
CA ASN A 168 -1.74 -3.51 -5.11
C ASN A 168 -1.21 -2.99 -3.77
N LEU A 169 -0.25 -3.74 -3.22
CA LEU A 169 0.52 -3.40 -2.04
C LEU A 169 2.00 -3.51 -2.41
N SER A 170 2.57 -2.45 -2.98
CA SER A 170 3.98 -2.42 -3.40
C SER A 170 4.87 -1.90 -2.27
N LEU A 171 4.82 -2.57 -1.12
CA LEU A 171 5.52 -2.19 0.10
C LEU A 171 6.75 -3.06 0.31
N GLY A 172 7.78 -2.50 0.92
CA GLY A 172 9.00 -3.20 1.32
C GLY A 172 9.09 -3.34 2.84
N ILE A 173 9.76 -4.39 3.29
CA ILE A 173 10.19 -4.58 4.67
C ILE A 173 11.71 -4.64 4.72
N GLU A 174 12.31 -4.00 5.73
CA GLU A 174 13.76 -4.04 5.91
C GLU A 174 14.26 -5.35 6.55
N LYS A 175 13.35 -6.14 7.11
CA LYS A 175 13.69 -7.37 7.82
C LYS A 175 13.97 -8.52 6.85
N LYS A 176 14.94 -9.39 7.16
CA LYS A 176 15.16 -10.63 6.41
C LYS A 176 13.88 -11.46 6.38
N PRO A 177 13.50 -12.01 5.21
CA PRO A 177 12.40 -12.94 5.12
C PRO A 177 12.62 -14.10 6.08
N CYS A 178 11.56 -14.54 6.73
CA CYS A 178 11.59 -15.71 7.59
C CYS A 178 11.53 -16.96 6.70
N ASP A 179 12.58 -17.77 6.70
CA ASP A 179 12.67 -18.94 5.81
C ASP A 179 11.69 -20.07 6.21
N ASP A 180 11.23 -20.07 7.47
CA ASP A 180 10.47 -21.20 8.06
C ASP A 180 9.00 -20.90 8.35
N SER A 181 8.54 -19.66 8.21
CA SER A 181 7.16 -19.29 8.53
C SER A 181 6.65 -18.12 7.66
N MET A 182 5.36 -18.11 7.40
CA MET A 182 4.68 -16.99 6.77
C MET A 182 4.60 -15.83 7.77
N SER A 183 4.79 -14.58 7.30
CA SER A 183 4.57 -13.39 8.12
C SER A 183 3.12 -13.27 8.55
N ASP A 184 2.85 -12.52 9.62
CA ASP A 184 1.48 -12.31 10.09
C ASP A 184 0.62 -11.64 9.01
N LEU A 185 1.16 -10.67 8.28
CA LEU A 185 0.50 -10.09 7.11
C LEU A 185 0.25 -11.12 6.01
N GLY A 186 1.20 -12.03 5.74
CA GLY A 186 1.03 -13.08 4.76
C GLY A 186 -0.02 -14.14 5.16
N VAL A 187 -0.25 -14.33 6.46
CA VAL A 187 -1.35 -15.18 6.97
C VAL A 187 -2.69 -14.45 6.91
N PHE A 188 -2.67 -13.12 7.05
CA PHE A 188 -3.83 -12.25 7.02
C PHE A 188 -4.42 -12.11 5.61
N LEU A 189 -3.57 -11.94 4.58
CA LEU A 189 -3.95 -11.79 3.17
C LEU A 189 -4.40 -13.12 2.56
#